data_363a814466e77fc97892fbb79a571536
#
_entry.id   363a814466e77fc97892fbb79a571536
#
_cell.length_a   1.000
_cell.length_b   1.000
_cell.length_c   1.000
_cell.angle_alpha   90.00
_cell.angle_beta   90.00
_cell.angle_gamma   90.00
#
_symmetry.space_group_name_H-M   'P 1'
#
loop_
_entity.id
_entity.type
_entity.pdbx_description
1 polymer ?
#
loop_
_entity_poly.entity_id
_entity_poly.type
_entity_poly.pdbx_seq_one_letter_code
_entity_poly.pdbx_strand_id
1 'polypeptide(L)'
;AHISSLEKELNARLFVRNTKEVKLSDDGKDLYRYARQMIDLQKKIEERFETGKEESKHLITIAASTIPAQYILPKILMKFNERYPKEQVKLLETDSSQVVTQIIDHMVDVGFTGTVLEKKHCKYIPFYKDELVVITPNTEKYQKLLEDMPDDISWICLLYTSDAADDTPC
;
A
#
# COMPACT_ATOMS: atom_id res chain seq x y z
N ALA A 1 29.31 7.81 16.29
CA ALA A 1 30.42 6.88 16.12
C ALA A 1 30.04 5.70 15.20
N HIS A 2 28.93 4.98 15.44
CA HIS A 2 28.60 3.77 14.68
C HIS A 2 28.26 4.00 13.20
N ILE A 3 27.50 5.04 12.88
CA ILE A 3 27.12 5.35 11.49
C ILE A 3 28.35 5.69 10.65
N SER A 4 29.24 6.54 11.16
CA SER A 4 30.46 6.93 10.42
C SER A 4 31.45 5.77 10.23
N SER A 5 31.41 4.77 11.12
CA SER A 5 32.16 3.52 10.95
C SER A 5 31.59 2.68 9.83
N LEU A 6 30.26 2.55 9.80
CA LEU A 6 29.53 1.81 8.75
C LEU A 6 29.68 2.46 7.37
N GLU A 7 29.63 3.80 7.29
CA GLU A 7 29.87 4.53 6.04
C GLU A 7 31.29 4.28 5.49
N LYS A 8 32.28 4.18 6.36
CA LYS A 8 33.65 3.84 5.96
C LYS A 8 33.79 2.39 5.52
N GLU A 9 33.18 1.47 6.23
CA GLU A 9 33.22 0.04 5.91
C GLU A 9 32.53 -0.25 4.55
N LEU A 10 31.39 0.39 4.29
CA LEU A 10 30.64 0.24 3.04
C LEU A 10 31.18 1.13 1.92
N ASN A 11 32.13 2.02 2.21
CA ASN A 11 32.63 3.04 1.29
C ASN A 11 31.47 3.83 0.63
N ALA A 12 30.43 4.14 1.39
CA ALA A 12 29.22 4.82 0.96
C ALA A 12 28.82 5.92 1.94
N ARG A 13 28.16 6.95 1.45
CA ARG A 13 27.54 7.97 2.30
C ARG A 13 26.09 7.66 2.49
N LEU A 14 25.69 7.36 3.72
CA LEU A 14 24.33 7.00 4.06
C LEU A 14 23.42 8.19 4.35
N PHE A 15 24.02 9.33 4.72
CA PHE A 15 23.28 10.55 5.06
C PHE A 15 23.79 11.75 4.29
N VAL A 16 22.84 12.53 3.79
CA VAL A 16 23.09 13.90 3.30
C VAL A 16 22.76 14.86 4.43
N ARG A 17 23.77 15.62 4.85
CA ARG A 17 23.64 16.61 5.92
C ARG A 17 23.55 18.00 5.32
N ASN A 18 22.40 18.62 5.44
CA ASN A 18 22.23 20.04 5.18
C ASN A 18 22.09 20.78 6.51
N THR A 19 22.33 22.10 6.51
CA THR A 19 22.28 22.95 7.72
C THR A 19 20.95 22.91 8.47
N LYS A 20 19.86 22.44 7.84
CA LYS A 20 18.52 22.41 8.43
C LYS A 20 17.98 21.00 8.70
N GLU A 21 18.48 19.97 8.02
CA GLU A 21 17.94 18.61 8.14
C GLU A 21 18.98 17.56 7.72
N VAL A 22 18.80 16.37 8.27
CA VAL A 22 19.57 15.18 7.89
C VAL A 22 18.61 14.25 7.12
N LYS A 23 18.94 13.95 5.87
CA LYS A 23 18.18 13.00 5.02
C LYS A 23 19.03 11.80 4.67
N LEU A 24 18.39 10.67 4.40
CA LEU A 24 19.06 9.52 3.80
C LEU A 24 19.54 9.89 2.39
N SER A 25 20.73 9.46 2.03
CA SER A 25 21.20 9.41 0.64
C SER A 25 20.51 8.26 -0.09
N ASP A 26 20.73 8.09 -1.39
CA ASP A 26 20.18 6.94 -2.11
C ASP A 26 20.78 5.62 -1.61
N ASP A 27 22.10 5.58 -1.38
CA ASP A 27 22.76 4.43 -0.71
C ASP A 27 22.18 4.19 0.70
N GLY A 28 21.85 5.27 1.42
CA GLY A 28 21.23 5.19 2.74
C GLY A 28 19.81 4.61 2.69
N LYS A 29 19.02 4.95 1.68
CA LYS A 29 17.69 4.36 1.47
C LYS A 29 17.78 2.87 1.15
N ASP A 30 18.71 2.49 0.30
CA ASP A 30 18.95 1.09 -0.06
C ASP A 30 19.38 0.27 1.16
N LEU A 31 20.36 0.78 1.92
CA LEU A 31 20.79 0.13 3.16
C LEU A 31 19.65 0.01 4.17
N TYR A 32 18.85 1.07 4.35
CA TYR A 32 17.70 1.04 5.25
C TYR A 32 16.71 -0.05 4.87
N ARG A 33 16.42 -0.20 3.57
CA ARG A 33 15.55 -1.25 3.05
C ARG A 33 16.08 -2.64 3.40
N TYR A 34 17.36 -2.91 3.14
CA TYR A 34 17.97 -4.20 3.49
C TYR A 34 18.03 -4.44 5.00
N ALA A 35 18.38 -3.43 5.78
CA ALA A 35 18.40 -3.54 7.24
C ALA A 35 17.01 -3.87 7.82
N ARG A 36 15.96 -3.28 7.27
CA ARG A 36 14.58 -3.64 7.65
C ARG A 36 14.27 -5.10 7.35
N GLN A 37 14.62 -5.58 6.16
CA GLN A 37 14.43 -7.00 5.80
C GLN A 37 15.19 -7.94 6.74
N MET A 38 16.40 -7.59 7.13
CA MET A 38 17.19 -8.39 8.08
C MET A 38 16.52 -8.47 9.45
N ILE A 39 16.01 -7.34 9.96
CA ILE A 39 15.29 -7.29 11.24
C ILE A 39 14.00 -8.13 11.18
N ASP A 40 13.24 -8.01 10.09
CA ASP A 40 12.00 -8.77 9.92
C ASP A 40 12.28 -10.27 9.78
N LEU A 41 13.35 -10.65 9.09
CA LEU A 41 13.79 -12.03 9.00
C LEU A 41 14.24 -12.56 10.37
N GLN A 42 14.99 -11.77 11.14
CA GLN A 42 15.38 -12.13 12.50
C GLN A 42 14.16 -12.39 13.37
N LYS A 43 13.16 -11.52 13.35
CA LYS A 43 11.89 -11.72 14.08
C LYS A 43 11.20 -13.01 13.68
N LYS A 44 11.10 -13.29 12.38
CA LYS A 44 10.51 -14.55 11.88
C LYS A 44 11.27 -15.78 12.38
N ILE A 45 12.59 -15.70 12.47
CA ILE A 45 13.43 -16.78 13.04
C ILE A 45 13.14 -16.94 14.55
N GLU A 46 13.15 -15.83 15.29
CA GLU A 46 12.86 -15.83 16.74
C GLU A 46 11.47 -16.43 17.01
N GLU A 47 10.44 -15.98 16.31
CA GLU A 47 9.08 -16.50 16.40
C GLU A 47 9.00 -18.02 16.07
N ARG A 48 9.77 -18.48 15.08
CA ARG A 48 9.79 -19.89 14.68
C ARG A 48 10.42 -20.80 15.72
N PHE A 49 11.40 -20.30 16.46
CA PHE A 49 12.19 -21.09 17.43
C PHE A 49 11.89 -20.77 18.90
N GLU A 50 11.00 -19.82 19.19
CA GLU A 50 10.48 -19.63 20.54
C GLU A 50 9.63 -20.84 20.96
N THR A 51 10.33 -21.93 21.34
CA THR A 51 9.71 -23.12 21.90
C THR A 51 9.22 -22.83 23.31
N GLY A 52 7.91 -22.72 23.48
CA GLY A 52 7.30 -22.68 24.82
C GLY A 52 6.21 -21.66 25.04
N LYS A 53 5.93 -20.80 24.13
CA LYS A 53 4.72 -19.96 24.16
C LYS A 53 3.65 -20.54 23.23
N GLU A 54 2.43 -20.60 23.76
CA GLU A 54 1.22 -20.94 23.02
C GLU A 54 1.30 -20.40 21.60
N GLU A 55 1.03 -21.29 20.62
CA GLU A 55 1.01 -21.11 19.17
C GLU A 55 1.20 -19.64 18.74
N SER A 56 2.38 -19.30 18.26
CA SER A 56 2.71 -17.92 17.83
C SER A 56 1.67 -17.44 16.85
N LYS A 57 0.90 -16.45 17.25
CA LYS A 57 -0.08 -15.82 16.38
C LYS A 57 0.69 -15.14 15.25
N HIS A 58 0.55 -15.66 14.04
CA HIS A 58 1.16 -15.02 12.89
C HIS A 58 0.43 -13.70 12.61
N LEU A 59 1.18 -12.60 12.65
CA LEU A 59 0.66 -11.30 12.28
C LEU A 59 0.83 -11.08 10.77
N ILE A 60 -0.28 -11.06 10.07
CA ILE A 60 -0.33 -10.72 8.63
C ILE A 60 -0.54 -9.21 8.53
N THR A 61 0.40 -8.50 7.92
CA THR A 61 0.29 -7.05 7.70
C THR A 61 -0.17 -6.78 6.28
N ILE A 62 -1.28 -6.07 6.16
CA ILE A 62 -1.92 -5.72 4.89
C ILE A 62 -1.88 -4.19 4.72
N ALA A 63 -1.42 -3.71 3.56
CA ALA A 63 -1.64 -2.33 3.14
C ALA A 63 -2.73 -2.28 2.07
N ALA A 64 -3.62 -1.30 2.16
CA ALA A 64 -4.70 -1.16 1.19
C ALA A 64 -5.00 0.30 0.89
N SER A 65 -5.33 0.58 -0.37
CA SER A 65 -5.89 1.86 -0.75
C SER A 65 -7.33 1.99 -0.25
N THR A 66 -7.84 3.22 -0.20
CA THR A 66 -9.09 3.59 0.48
C THR A 66 -10.28 2.69 0.14
N ILE A 67 -10.58 2.46 -1.13
CA ILE A 67 -11.74 1.65 -1.52
C ILE A 67 -11.60 0.19 -1.05
N PRO A 68 -10.51 -0.55 -1.34
CA PRO A 68 -10.31 -1.87 -0.77
C PRO A 68 -10.37 -1.90 0.76
N ALA A 69 -9.71 -0.94 1.44
CA ALA A 69 -9.64 -0.91 2.90
C ALA A 69 -11.00 -0.73 3.56
N GLN A 70 -11.82 0.17 3.03
CA GLN A 70 -13.08 0.56 3.68
C GLN A 70 -14.29 -0.30 3.25
N TYR A 71 -14.33 -0.79 2.01
CA TYR A 71 -15.54 -1.41 1.47
C TYR A 71 -15.41 -2.89 1.16
N ILE A 72 -14.20 -3.39 0.85
CA ILE A 72 -14.00 -4.76 0.39
C ILE A 72 -13.40 -5.62 1.49
N LEU A 73 -12.26 -5.21 2.02
CA LEU A 73 -11.49 -5.99 2.99
C LEU A 73 -12.22 -6.29 4.30
N PRO A 74 -13.05 -5.41 4.88
CA PRO A 74 -13.76 -5.74 6.12
C PRO A 74 -14.57 -7.02 6.03
N LYS A 75 -15.28 -7.23 4.91
CA LYS A 75 -16.07 -8.44 4.67
C LYS A 75 -15.21 -9.69 4.48
N ILE A 76 -14.06 -9.54 3.84
CA ILE A 76 -13.10 -10.63 3.61
C ILE A 76 -12.42 -11.00 4.92
N LEU A 77 -11.96 -10.01 5.69
CA LEU A 77 -11.27 -10.22 6.96
C LEU A 77 -12.18 -10.85 8.03
N MET A 78 -13.46 -10.50 8.04
CA MET A 78 -14.43 -11.16 8.91
C MET A 78 -14.48 -12.67 8.63
N LYS A 79 -14.64 -13.08 7.36
CA LYS A 79 -14.63 -14.50 6.97
C LYS A 79 -13.28 -15.17 7.19
N PHE A 80 -12.20 -14.42 7.03
CA PHE A 80 -10.85 -14.91 7.30
C PHE A 80 -10.69 -15.25 8.78
N ASN A 81 -11.09 -14.35 9.69
CA ASN A 81 -11.03 -14.56 11.13
C ASN A 81 -11.90 -15.73 11.61
N GLU A 82 -13.08 -15.92 10.99
CA GLU A 82 -13.93 -17.10 11.27
C GLU A 82 -13.21 -18.42 10.94
N ARG A 83 -12.47 -18.43 9.84
CA ARG A 83 -11.76 -19.64 9.37
C ARG A 83 -10.41 -19.84 10.05
N TYR A 84 -9.74 -18.75 10.39
CA TYR A 84 -8.40 -18.73 10.97
C TYR A 84 -8.34 -17.86 12.23
N PRO A 85 -8.99 -18.30 13.33
CA PRO A 85 -9.16 -17.48 14.54
C PRO A 85 -7.85 -17.24 15.31
N LYS A 86 -6.79 -17.99 14.98
CA LYS A 86 -5.46 -17.85 15.59
C LYS A 86 -4.58 -16.82 14.88
N GLU A 87 -4.91 -16.48 13.63
CA GLU A 87 -4.15 -15.50 12.86
C GLU A 87 -4.57 -14.06 13.24
N GLN A 88 -3.59 -13.18 13.31
CA GLN A 88 -3.83 -11.76 13.52
C GLN A 88 -3.61 -11.00 12.22
N VAL A 89 -4.50 -10.08 11.90
CA VAL A 89 -4.37 -9.23 10.72
C VAL A 89 -4.27 -7.78 11.14
N LYS A 90 -3.24 -7.09 10.65
CA LYS A 90 -3.09 -5.64 10.76
C LYS A 90 -3.36 -5.03 9.39
N LEU A 91 -4.39 -4.19 9.30
CA LEU A 91 -4.72 -3.44 8.09
C LEU A 91 -4.21 -2.00 8.21
N LEU A 92 -3.46 -1.56 7.20
CA LEU A 92 -2.97 -0.20 7.04
C LEU A 92 -3.65 0.42 5.83
N GLU A 93 -4.40 1.49 6.03
CA GLU A 93 -4.97 2.29 4.94
C GLU A 93 -3.97 3.34 4.50
N THR A 94 -3.75 3.46 3.18
CA THR A 94 -2.87 4.45 2.57
C THR A 94 -3.27 4.65 1.08
N ASP A 95 -2.54 5.44 0.33
CA ASP A 95 -2.74 5.55 -1.12
C ASP A 95 -2.10 4.38 -1.90
N SER A 96 -2.50 4.22 -3.17
CA SER A 96 -2.04 3.10 -4.00
C SER A 96 -0.52 3.10 -4.24
N SER A 97 0.12 4.27 -4.30
CA SER A 97 1.56 4.37 -4.51
C SER A 97 2.34 3.95 -3.28
N GLN A 98 1.86 4.33 -2.11
CA GLN A 98 2.42 3.92 -0.82
C GLN A 98 2.23 2.42 -0.58
N VAL A 99 1.08 1.84 -0.96
CA VAL A 99 0.88 0.39 -0.90
C VAL A 99 1.97 -0.33 -1.68
N VAL A 100 2.23 0.09 -2.93
CA VAL A 100 3.27 -0.52 -3.77
C VAL A 100 4.66 -0.34 -3.16
N THR A 101 4.99 0.84 -2.66
CA THR A 101 6.26 1.10 -1.98
C THR A 101 6.43 0.18 -0.77
N GLN A 102 5.41 0.05 0.08
CA GLN A 102 5.47 -0.81 1.26
C GLN A 102 5.63 -2.30 0.91
N ILE A 103 5.06 -2.77 -0.21
CA ILE A 103 5.30 -4.13 -0.72
C ILE A 103 6.75 -4.30 -1.18
N ILE A 104 7.28 -3.36 -1.97
CA ILE A 104 8.66 -3.39 -2.47
C ILE A 104 9.67 -3.35 -1.31
N ASP A 105 9.38 -2.54 -0.30
CA ASP A 105 10.21 -2.40 0.89
C ASP A 105 9.99 -3.53 1.92
N HIS A 106 9.16 -4.54 1.59
CA HIS A 106 8.81 -5.65 2.49
C HIS A 106 8.25 -5.22 3.86
N MET A 107 7.61 -4.04 3.92
CA MET A 107 6.99 -3.51 5.12
C MET A 107 5.63 -4.16 5.42
N VAL A 108 5.00 -4.75 4.40
CA VAL A 108 3.72 -5.46 4.48
C VAL A 108 3.79 -6.75 3.67
N ASP A 109 2.98 -7.74 4.05
CA ASP A 109 2.96 -9.05 3.41
C ASP A 109 2.08 -9.05 2.14
N VAL A 110 1.00 -8.28 2.15
CA VAL A 110 0.02 -8.20 1.06
C VAL A 110 -0.43 -6.76 0.85
N GLY A 111 -0.57 -6.35 -0.42
CA GLY A 111 -1.10 -5.04 -0.81
C GLY A 111 -2.39 -5.15 -1.63
N PHE A 112 -3.32 -4.22 -1.41
CA PHE A 112 -4.55 -4.10 -2.19
C PHE A 112 -4.66 -2.70 -2.77
N THR A 113 -4.70 -2.60 -4.10
CA THR A 113 -4.80 -1.34 -4.82
C THR A 113 -5.92 -1.36 -5.85
N GLY A 114 -6.51 -0.20 -6.13
CA GLY A 114 -7.47 -0.05 -7.23
C GLY A 114 -6.81 0.02 -8.61
N THR A 115 -5.50 0.25 -8.67
CA THR A 115 -4.75 0.46 -9.92
C THR A 115 -3.45 -0.31 -9.95
N VAL A 116 -2.96 -0.63 -11.15
CA VAL A 116 -1.66 -1.26 -11.38
C VAL A 116 -0.64 -0.17 -11.68
N LEU A 117 0.25 0.12 -10.74
CA LEU A 117 1.24 1.21 -10.86
C LEU A 117 2.60 0.71 -11.35
N GLU A 118 3.18 -0.30 -10.69
CA GLU A 118 4.52 -0.79 -10.96
C GLU A 118 4.49 -2.30 -11.20
N LYS A 119 4.94 -2.76 -12.38
CA LYS A 119 4.88 -4.18 -12.80
C LYS A 119 6.19 -4.93 -12.65
N LYS A 120 7.31 -4.21 -12.50
CA LYS A 120 8.64 -4.83 -12.52
C LYS A 120 8.93 -5.62 -11.24
N HIS A 121 8.50 -5.10 -10.10
CA HIS A 121 8.81 -5.67 -8.78
C HIS A 121 7.59 -6.24 -8.06
N CYS A 122 6.38 -6.03 -8.59
CA CYS A 122 5.14 -6.49 -7.99
C CYS A 122 4.35 -7.40 -8.93
N LYS A 123 3.82 -8.49 -8.39
CA LYS A 123 2.85 -9.34 -9.08
C LYS A 123 1.45 -8.92 -8.66
N TYR A 124 0.61 -8.59 -9.64
CA TYR A 124 -0.79 -8.22 -9.41
C TYR A 124 -1.73 -9.36 -9.78
N ILE A 125 -2.69 -9.62 -8.92
CA ILE A 125 -3.73 -10.63 -9.12
C ILE A 125 -5.08 -9.91 -9.02
N PRO A 126 -5.84 -9.75 -10.12
CA PRO A 126 -7.19 -9.20 -10.07
C PRO A 126 -8.08 -10.08 -9.19
N PHE A 127 -8.77 -9.49 -8.21
CA PHE A 127 -9.63 -10.25 -7.29
C PHE A 127 -11.04 -9.68 -7.17
N TYR A 128 -11.27 -8.45 -7.63
CA TYR A 128 -12.56 -7.79 -7.59
C TYR A 128 -12.74 -6.92 -8.84
N LYS A 129 -13.97 -6.86 -9.37
CA LYS A 129 -14.34 -5.98 -10.49
C LYS A 129 -15.30 -4.94 -9.96
N ASP A 130 -15.00 -3.68 -10.20
CA ASP A 130 -15.81 -2.53 -9.83
C ASP A 130 -16.28 -1.79 -11.08
N GLU A 131 -17.34 -1.00 -10.94
CA GLU A 131 -17.89 -0.18 -12.01
C GLU A 131 -17.96 1.28 -11.56
N LEU A 132 -17.45 2.17 -12.40
CA LEU A 132 -17.68 3.58 -12.24
C LEU A 132 -19.09 3.90 -12.75
N VAL A 133 -19.88 4.57 -11.93
CA VAL A 133 -21.22 5.00 -12.28
C VAL A 133 -21.36 6.51 -12.11
N VAL A 134 -22.07 7.13 -13.03
CA VAL A 134 -22.45 8.54 -12.89
C VAL A 134 -23.78 8.60 -12.13
N ILE A 135 -23.82 9.39 -11.08
CA ILE A 135 -25.04 9.67 -10.34
C ILE A 135 -25.46 11.11 -10.55
N THR A 136 -26.76 11.32 -10.79
CA THR A 136 -27.34 12.63 -11.00
C THR A 136 -28.62 12.76 -10.19
N PRO A 137 -29.08 14.01 -9.87
CA PRO A 137 -30.41 14.20 -9.33
C PRO A 137 -31.48 13.60 -10.27
N ASN A 138 -32.48 12.92 -9.73
CA ASN A 138 -33.55 12.31 -10.51
C ASN A 138 -34.56 13.37 -10.98
N THR A 139 -34.19 14.19 -11.98
CA THR A 139 -35.04 15.21 -12.60
C THR A 139 -35.05 15.02 -14.10
N GLU A 140 -36.12 15.45 -14.78
CA GLU A 140 -36.27 15.34 -16.23
C GLU A 140 -35.07 15.93 -17.00
N LYS A 141 -34.48 17.02 -16.49
CA LYS A 141 -33.32 17.65 -17.11
C LYS A 141 -32.12 16.68 -17.21
N TYR A 142 -31.85 15.96 -16.11
CA TYR A 142 -30.70 15.05 -16.07
C TYR A 142 -31.00 13.71 -16.72
N GLN A 143 -32.27 13.28 -16.73
CA GLN A 143 -32.69 12.09 -17.49
C GLN A 143 -32.44 12.26 -18.98
N LYS A 144 -32.83 13.40 -19.57
CA LYS A 144 -32.52 13.72 -20.98
C LYS A 144 -31.02 13.81 -21.23
N LEU A 145 -30.27 14.41 -20.30
CA LEU A 145 -28.81 14.51 -20.44
C LEU A 145 -28.15 13.10 -20.47
N LEU A 146 -28.65 12.17 -19.67
CA LEU A 146 -28.14 10.79 -19.66
C LEU A 146 -28.49 10.00 -20.91
N GLU A 147 -29.69 10.25 -21.50
CA GLU A 147 -30.10 9.64 -22.79
C GLU A 147 -29.21 10.12 -23.96
N ASP A 148 -28.74 11.36 -23.89
CA ASP A 148 -27.87 11.97 -24.92
C ASP A 148 -26.38 11.70 -24.67
N MET A 149 -26.02 11.05 -23.55
CA MET A 149 -24.63 10.74 -23.24
C MET A 149 -24.11 9.61 -24.14
N PRO A 150 -22.94 9.79 -24.76
CA PRO A 150 -22.29 8.70 -25.51
C PRO A 150 -21.89 7.56 -24.55
N ASP A 151 -21.92 6.33 -25.07
CA ASP A 151 -21.53 5.13 -24.32
C ASP A 151 -20.08 5.18 -23.81
N ASP A 152 -19.24 5.96 -24.49
CA ASP A 152 -17.84 6.22 -24.05
C ASP A 152 -17.77 7.54 -23.29
N ILE A 153 -17.70 7.43 -21.97
CA ILE A 153 -17.50 8.55 -21.04
C ILE A 153 -16.02 8.84 -20.73
N SER A 154 -15.10 8.29 -21.51
CA SER A 154 -13.65 8.48 -21.35
C SER A 154 -13.20 9.94 -21.36
N TRP A 155 -14.01 10.82 -21.95
CA TRP A 155 -13.79 12.27 -21.99
C TRP A 155 -14.29 13.02 -20.75
N ILE A 156 -15.07 12.37 -19.88
CA ILE A 156 -15.47 12.97 -18.60
C ILE A 156 -14.29 12.84 -17.64
N CYS A 157 -13.55 13.91 -17.52
CA CYS A 157 -12.59 14.05 -16.44
C CYS A 157 -13.38 14.18 -15.13
N LEU A 158 -13.48 13.07 -14.37
CA LEU A 158 -14.09 13.06 -13.04
C LEU A 158 -13.13 13.78 -12.08
N LEU A 159 -13.16 15.11 -12.12
CA LEU A 159 -12.36 16.00 -11.27
C LEU A 159 -12.73 15.94 -9.78
N TYR A 160 -13.61 15.02 -9.37
CA TYR A 160 -14.07 14.91 -8.00
C TYR A 160 -14.01 13.48 -7.46
N THR A 161 -12.79 12.99 -7.32
CA THR A 161 -12.50 12.06 -6.26
C THR A 161 -11.81 12.83 -5.14
N SER A 162 -11.91 12.38 -3.90
CA SER A 162 -11.30 13.02 -2.74
C SER A 162 -9.78 13.20 -2.83
N ASP A 163 -9.14 12.61 -3.84
CA ASP A 163 -7.71 12.72 -4.16
C ASP A 163 -7.40 13.71 -5.29
N ALA A 164 -8.42 14.43 -5.80
CA ALA A 164 -8.25 15.45 -6.83
C ALA A 164 -7.55 16.75 -6.33
N ALA A 165 -7.01 16.74 -5.13
CA ALA A 165 -6.16 17.81 -4.63
C ALA A 165 -4.73 17.76 -5.18
N ASP A 166 -4.33 16.69 -5.85
CA ASP A 166 -3.04 16.58 -6.53
C ASP A 166 -3.23 16.77 -8.04
N ASP A 167 -3.12 18.03 -8.43
CA ASP A 167 -2.95 18.60 -9.72
C ASP A 167 -2.35 17.68 -10.80
N THR A 168 -3.18 17.12 -11.64
CA THR A 168 -2.79 16.89 -13.02
C THR A 168 -3.86 17.48 -13.93
N PRO A 169 -3.54 18.51 -14.71
CA PRO A 169 -4.46 19.03 -15.72
C PRO A 169 -4.73 17.92 -16.74
N CYS A 170 -6.00 17.77 -17.09
CA CYS A 170 -6.42 16.98 -18.24
C CYS A 170 -5.83 17.53 -19.52
#